data_dcb3e1476c19891a70686d9f2d5b41b3
#
_entry.id   dcb3e1476c19891a70686d9f2d5b41b3
#
_cell.length_a   1.000
_cell.length_b   1.000
_cell.length_c   1.000
_cell.angle_alpha   90.00
_cell.angle_beta   90.00
_cell.angle_gamma   90.00
#
_symmetry.space_group_name_H-M   'P 1'
#
loop_
_entity.id
_entity.type
_entity.pdbx_description
1 polymer ?
#
loop_
_entity_poly.entity_id
_entity_poly.type
_entity_poly.pdbx_seq_one_letter_code
_entity_poly.pdbx_strand_id
1 'polypeptide(L)'
;MTPQEIVSELDRHIVGQAAAKRAVAIALRNRWRRQQVGDALRAEITPKNILMIGPTGVGKTEIARRLARLADAPFIKVEATKFTEVGYVGKDVDSIIRDLVDIAVKQTREAAMKSQRTRAEDAAEDRILDVLVPPARSELGFSQNTPAPDNTARQVMRKRLREGLLADKEIELDLAEARGAMEIMTPPGMEEMAEQLKGMFSQLGQTKKKTRKLKISEAHKLLVEEEAGKLVNDDEIKTQALANAENNGIVFIDEIDKVTTRNDSGGPAVSRQGVQRDLLPLVEGTTVTTKHGMVKTDHILFIASGAFHLAKPSDLIPELQGRFPIRVELTPLSVDDFEAILVATHASLIKQYQALLATEGVTLEITPEGIRRLAQIAFDVNERTENIGARRLATVMERLLDDVSFDAPNRSGQTVSIDAAAVDAKLGELARNEDLSRYIL
;
A
#
# COMPACT_ATOMS: atom_id res chain seq x y z
N MET A 1 -20.99 2.33 -3.71
CA MET A 1 -20.63 2.37 -5.15
C MET A 1 -21.29 1.21 -5.88
N THR A 2 -21.87 1.46 -7.05
CA THR A 2 -22.35 0.43 -7.98
C THR A 2 -21.17 -0.22 -8.72
N PRO A 3 -21.34 -1.40 -9.36
CA PRO A 3 -20.28 -1.97 -10.18
C PRO A 3 -19.78 -1.04 -11.30
N GLN A 4 -20.69 -0.27 -11.90
CA GLN A 4 -20.37 0.70 -12.94
C GLN A 4 -19.47 1.84 -12.42
N GLU A 5 -19.79 2.38 -11.23
CA GLU A 5 -18.96 3.40 -10.58
C GLU A 5 -17.57 2.86 -10.23
N ILE A 6 -17.49 1.60 -9.77
CA ILE A 6 -16.21 0.95 -9.48
C ILE A 6 -15.37 0.82 -10.76
N VAL A 7 -15.98 0.39 -11.87
CA VAL A 7 -15.28 0.30 -13.16
C VAL A 7 -14.82 1.68 -13.60
N SER A 8 -15.68 2.71 -13.52
CA SER A 8 -15.31 4.08 -13.86
C SER A 8 -14.13 4.61 -13.04
N GLU A 9 -14.07 4.32 -11.75
CA GLU A 9 -12.91 4.69 -10.93
C GLU A 9 -11.64 3.91 -11.32
N LEU A 10 -11.77 2.63 -11.67
CA LEU A 10 -10.65 1.85 -12.17
C LEU A 10 -10.15 2.38 -13.53
N ASP A 11 -11.06 2.86 -14.40
CA ASP A 11 -10.72 3.43 -15.70
C ASP A 11 -9.81 4.67 -15.61
N ARG A 12 -9.89 5.41 -14.50
CA ARG A 12 -8.99 6.56 -14.23
C ARG A 12 -7.52 6.17 -14.06
N HIS A 13 -7.25 4.91 -13.78
CA HIS A 13 -5.91 4.43 -13.44
C HIS A 13 -5.40 3.33 -14.36
N ILE A 14 -6.29 2.61 -15.01
CA ILE A 14 -5.97 1.41 -15.77
C ILE A 14 -6.63 1.51 -17.13
N VAL A 15 -5.83 1.43 -18.18
CA VAL A 15 -6.29 1.45 -19.56
C VAL A 15 -6.72 0.03 -19.97
N GLY A 16 -7.79 -0.08 -20.75
CA GLY A 16 -8.29 -1.35 -21.25
C GLY A 16 -8.79 -2.31 -20.16
N GLN A 17 -8.61 -3.61 -20.35
CA GLN A 17 -8.86 -4.69 -19.39
C GLN A 17 -10.30 -4.75 -18.83
N ALA A 18 -11.31 -4.48 -19.69
CA ALA A 18 -12.73 -4.33 -19.28
C ALA A 18 -13.26 -5.58 -18.56
N ALA A 19 -12.91 -6.79 -19.01
CA ALA A 19 -13.37 -8.03 -18.38
C ALA A 19 -12.86 -8.18 -16.94
N ALA A 20 -11.57 -7.88 -16.71
CA ALA A 20 -10.97 -7.95 -15.38
C ALA A 20 -11.56 -6.89 -14.43
N LYS A 21 -11.71 -5.64 -14.88
CA LYS A 21 -12.36 -4.57 -14.10
C LYS A 21 -13.78 -4.93 -13.72
N ARG A 22 -14.56 -5.48 -14.65
CA ARG A 22 -15.93 -5.95 -14.39
C ARG A 22 -15.97 -7.06 -13.34
N ALA A 23 -15.10 -8.06 -13.44
CA ALA A 23 -15.04 -9.17 -12.50
C ALA A 23 -14.74 -8.70 -11.08
N VAL A 24 -13.72 -7.84 -10.89
CA VAL A 24 -13.37 -7.32 -9.58
C VAL A 24 -14.44 -6.37 -9.02
N ALA A 25 -15.10 -5.58 -9.89
CA ALA A 25 -16.20 -4.71 -9.48
C ALA A 25 -17.41 -5.51 -8.97
N ILE A 26 -17.74 -6.63 -9.63
CA ILE A 26 -18.78 -7.54 -9.18
C ILE A 26 -18.39 -8.19 -7.84
N ALA A 27 -17.16 -8.63 -7.70
CA ALA A 27 -16.65 -9.24 -6.46
C ALA A 27 -16.76 -8.27 -5.27
N LEU A 28 -16.36 -7.01 -5.46
CA LEU A 28 -16.49 -5.97 -4.44
C LEU A 28 -17.96 -5.69 -4.10
N ARG A 29 -18.83 -5.57 -5.11
CA ARG A 29 -20.25 -5.32 -4.88
C ARG A 29 -20.94 -6.50 -4.18
N ASN A 30 -20.55 -7.73 -4.49
CA ASN A 30 -21.08 -8.93 -3.82
C ASN A 30 -20.70 -8.97 -2.34
N ARG A 31 -19.54 -8.45 -1.96
CA ARG A 31 -19.17 -8.28 -0.55
C ARG A 31 -20.14 -7.34 0.18
N TRP A 32 -20.45 -6.19 -0.40
CA TRP A 32 -21.46 -5.29 0.15
C TRP A 32 -22.84 -5.93 0.20
N ARG A 33 -23.27 -6.65 -0.86
CA ARG A 33 -24.54 -7.39 -0.88
C ARG A 33 -24.62 -8.42 0.24
N ARG A 34 -23.52 -9.16 0.48
CA ARG A 34 -23.43 -10.12 1.56
C ARG A 34 -23.70 -9.49 2.93
N GLN A 35 -23.20 -8.30 3.18
CA GLN A 35 -23.43 -7.57 4.44
C GLN A 35 -24.91 -7.15 4.64
N GLN A 36 -25.72 -7.09 3.57
CA GLN A 36 -27.14 -6.76 3.63
C GLN A 36 -28.04 -8.00 3.81
N VAL A 37 -27.47 -9.19 3.74
CA VAL A 37 -28.19 -10.46 3.90
C VAL A 37 -28.25 -10.84 5.38
N GLY A 38 -29.34 -11.49 5.81
CA GLY A 38 -29.48 -11.97 7.20
C GLY A 38 -28.40 -12.94 7.63
N ASP A 39 -28.12 -12.99 8.92
CA ASP A 39 -26.93 -13.63 9.51
C ASP A 39 -26.76 -15.09 9.11
N ALA A 40 -27.85 -15.88 9.10
CA ALA A 40 -27.79 -17.30 8.74
C ALA A 40 -27.25 -17.55 7.32
N LEU A 41 -27.75 -16.78 6.33
CA LEU A 41 -27.30 -16.94 4.96
C LEU A 41 -25.97 -16.21 4.70
N ARG A 42 -25.70 -15.14 5.43
CA ARG A 42 -24.44 -14.41 5.34
C ARG A 42 -23.23 -15.27 5.69
N ALA A 43 -23.35 -16.18 6.63
CA ALA A 43 -22.30 -17.10 7.00
C ALA A 43 -21.94 -18.09 5.87
N GLU A 44 -22.94 -18.50 5.07
CA GLU A 44 -22.77 -19.45 3.98
C GLU A 44 -22.25 -18.83 2.67
N ILE A 45 -22.34 -17.50 2.54
CA ILE A 45 -21.89 -16.80 1.33
C ILE A 45 -20.39 -16.56 1.38
N THR A 46 -19.64 -17.32 0.62
CA THR A 46 -18.18 -17.12 0.43
C THR A 46 -17.89 -16.24 -0.79
N PRO A 47 -16.79 -15.46 -0.78
CA PRO A 47 -16.36 -14.70 -1.94
C PRO A 47 -15.99 -15.64 -3.10
N LYS A 48 -16.20 -15.18 -4.33
CA LYS A 48 -15.76 -15.92 -5.52
C LYS A 48 -14.37 -15.43 -5.90
N ASN A 49 -13.38 -16.27 -5.66
CA ASN A 49 -11.98 -15.94 -5.96
C ASN A 49 -11.73 -15.81 -7.46
N ILE A 50 -10.74 -15.02 -7.84
CA ILE A 50 -10.49 -14.62 -9.22
C ILE A 50 -9.10 -15.07 -9.63
N LEU A 51 -8.98 -15.73 -10.78
CA LEU A 51 -7.71 -16.02 -11.46
C LEU A 51 -7.56 -15.06 -12.64
N MET A 52 -6.56 -14.20 -12.57
CA MET A 52 -6.18 -13.27 -13.64
C MET A 52 -5.05 -13.87 -14.47
N ILE A 53 -5.31 -14.04 -15.75
CA ILE A 53 -4.39 -14.66 -16.72
C ILE A 53 -3.96 -13.58 -17.71
N GLY A 54 -2.69 -13.48 -18.02
CA GLY A 54 -2.21 -12.56 -19.05
C GLY A 54 -0.77 -12.10 -18.85
N PRO A 55 -0.19 -11.42 -19.83
CA PRO A 55 1.22 -11.03 -19.85
C PRO A 55 1.63 -10.17 -18.64
N THR A 56 2.93 -10.07 -18.42
CA THR A 56 3.48 -9.17 -17.40
C THR A 56 3.21 -7.71 -17.78
N GLY A 57 2.96 -6.84 -16.78
CA GLY A 57 2.85 -5.40 -17.00
C GLY A 57 1.55 -4.90 -17.64
N VAL A 58 0.49 -5.74 -17.74
CA VAL A 58 -0.82 -5.35 -18.29
C VAL A 58 -1.80 -4.82 -17.22
N GLY A 59 -1.36 -4.68 -15.97
CA GLY A 59 -2.16 -4.05 -14.91
C GLY A 59 -2.79 -5.01 -13.90
N LYS A 60 -2.52 -6.33 -13.91
CA LYS A 60 -3.10 -7.31 -12.97
C LYS A 60 -3.02 -6.86 -11.51
N THR A 61 -1.81 -6.59 -11.03
CA THR A 61 -1.58 -6.13 -9.64
C THR A 61 -2.23 -4.78 -9.36
N GLU A 62 -2.21 -3.86 -10.34
CA GLU A 62 -2.76 -2.51 -10.15
C GLU A 62 -4.29 -2.54 -10.03
N ILE A 63 -4.98 -3.40 -10.78
CA ILE A 63 -6.42 -3.63 -10.64
C ILE A 63 -6.76 -4.05 -9.20
N ALA A 64 -6.06 -5.05 -8.66
CA ALA A 64 -6.30 -5.53 -7.31
C ALA A 64 -5.98 -4.46 -6.23
N ARG A 65 -4.88 -3.74 -6.39
CA ARG A 65 -4.48 -2.66 -5.47
C ARG A 65 -5.48 -1.52 -5.46
N ARG A 66 -5.96 -1.08 -6.64
CA ARG A 66 -6.98 -0.02 -6.73
C ARG A 66 -8.32 -0.47 -6.18
N LEU A 67 -8.72 -1.71 -6.44
CA LEU A 67 -9.91 -2.30 -5.84
C LEU A 67 -9.87 -2.22 -4.31
N ALA A 68 -8.75 -2.63 -3.72
CA ALA A 68 -8.57 -2.61 -2.27
C ALA A 68 -8.65 -1.18 -1.69
N ARG A 69 -8.06 -0.20 -2.38
CA ARG A 69 -8.16 1.22 -1.98
C ARG A 69 -9.59 1.74 -2.05
N LEU A 70 -10.34 1.40 -3.11
CA LEU A 70 -11.75 1.78 -3.25
C LEU A 70 -12.65 1.15 -2.17
N ALA A 71 -12.27 -0.03 -1.71
CA ALA A 71 -12.99 -0.76 -0.67
C ALA A 71 -12.58 -0.37 0.76
N ASP A 72 -11.54 0.45 0.92
CA ASP A 72 -10.86 0.68 2.20
C ASP A 72 -10.55 -0.65 2.92
N ALA A 73 -10.10 -1.64 2.15
CA ALA A 73 -9.88 -3.01 2.58
C ALA A 73 -8.41 -3.28 2.88
N PRO A 74 -8.11 -4.08 3.92
CA PRO A 74 -6.76 -4.60 4.11
C PRO A 74 -6.31 -5.38 2.86
N PHE A 75 -5.12 -5.04 2.36
CA PHE A 75 -4.60 -5.61 1.12
C PHE A 75 -3.16 -6.05 1.27
N ILE A 76 -2.89 -7.29 0.87
CA ILE A 76 -1.53 -7.79 0.77
C ILE A 76 -1.27 -8.35 -0.63
N LYS A 77 -0.09 -8.05 -1.17
CA LYS A 77 0.46 -8.70 -2.36
C LYS A 77 1.58 -9.64 -1.94
N VAL A 78 1.49 -10.88 -2.38
CA VAL A 78 2.53 -11.89 -2.20
C VAL A 78 2.87 -12.53 -3.54
N GLU A 79 4.08 -13.05 -3.66
CA GLU A 79 4.51 -13.84 -4.82
C GLU A 79 4.53 -15.31 -4.40
N ALA A 80 3.87 -16.17 -5.17
CA ALA A 80 3.76 -17.61 -4.87
C ALA A 80 5.13 -18.27 -4.74
N THR A 81 6.12 -17.80 -5.47
CA THR A 81 7.51 -18.29 -5.47
C THR A 81 8.29 -18.03 -4.18
N LYS A 82 7.80 -17.13 -3.30
CA LYS A 82 8.46 -16.82 -2.01
C LYS A 82 8.14 -17.82 -0.92
N PHE A 83 7.16 -18.68 -1.15
CA PHE A 83 6.75 -19.70 -0.19
C PHE A 83 7.44 -21.03 -0.50
N THR A 84 7.70 -21.78 0.55
CA THR A 84 8.24 -23.13 0.47
C THR A 84 7.27 -24.06 1.19
N GLU A 85 7.30 -25.35 0.79
CA GLU A 85 6.52 -26.39 1.44
C GLU A 85 6.84 -26.45 2.95
N VAL A 86 5.83 -26.68 3.77
CA VAL A 86 5.97 -26.78 5.23
C VAL A 86 7.05 -27.82 5.59
N GLY A 87 8.02 -27.39 6.41
CA GLY A 87 9.15 -28.22 6.83
C GLY A 87 10.47 -27.92 6.12
N TYR A 88 10.47 -27.08 5.10
CA TYR A 88 11.69 -26.56 4.46
C TYR A 88 12.01 -25.14 4.94
N VAL A 89 13.27 -24.71 4.78
CA VAL A 89 13.68 -23.34 5.11
C VAL A 89 13.03 -22.36 4.12
N GLY A 90 12.06 -21.59 4.62
CA GLY A 90 11.34 -20.59 3.81
C GLY A 90 10.17 -19.99 4.61
N LYS A 91 9.42 -19.10 3.96
CA LYS A 91 8.26 -18.44 4.56
C LYS A 91 7.04 -19.35 4.44
N ASP A 92 6.34 -19.63 5.54
CA ASP A 92 5.08 -20.39 5.50
C ASP A 92 3.93 -19.55 4.92
N VAL A 93 2.91 -20.20 4.38
CA VAL A 93 1.77 -19.56 3.76
C VAL A 93 0.87 -18.82 4.76
N ASP A 94 0.83 -19.27 6.02
CA ASP A 94 0.05 -18.62 7.09
C ASP A 94 0.55 -17.21 7.38
N SER A 95 1.83 -16.93 7.07
CA SER A 95 2.39 -15.59 7.18
C SER A 95 1.64 -14.56 6.32
N ILE A 96 0.96 -14.98 5.24
CA ILE A 96 0.12 -14.11 4.41
C ILE A 96 -0.99 -13.49 5.27
N ILE A 97 -1.65 -14.31 6.06
CA ILE A 97 -2.76 -13.87 6.92
C ILE A 97 -2.24 -13.06 8.11
N ARG A 98 -1.11 -13.45 8.70
CA ARG A 98 -0.46 -12.67 9.77
C ARG A 98 -0.11 -11.26 9.28
N ASP A 99 0.53 -11.16 8.14
CA ASP A 99 0.90 -9.87 7.52
C ASP A 99 -0.36 -9.05 7.12
N LEU A 100 -1.42 -9.69 6.63
CA LEU A 100 -2.70 -9.03 6.31
C LEU A 100 -3.34 -8.41 7.55
N VAL A 101 -3.32 -9.13 8.67
CA VAL A 101 -3.86 -8.66 9.96
C VAL A 101 -3.04 -7.49 10.48
N ASP A 102 -1.71 -7.54 10.38
CA ASP A 102 -0.85 -6.41 10.77
C ASP A 102 -1.18 -5.13 9.98
N ILE A 103 -1.43 -5.28 8.68
CA ILE A 103 -1.91 -4.17 7.84
C ILE A 103 -3.28 -3.68 8.31
N ALA A 104 -4.23 -4.59 8.61
CA ALA A 104 -5.55 -4.22 9.10
C ALA A 104 -5.49 -3.46 10.42
N VAL A 105 -4.67 -3.90 11.37
CA VAL A 105 -4.48 -3.21 12.66
C VAL A 105 -3.91 -1.82 12.45
N LYS A 106 -2.89 -1.69 11.58
CA LYS A 106 -2.31 -0.39 11.25
C LYS A 106 -3.34 0.56 10.63
N GLN A 107 -4.09 0.10 9.62
CA GLN A 107 -5.14 0.91 8.96
C GLN A 107 -6.25 1.33 9.94
N THR A 108 -6.74 0.40 10.76
CA THR A 108 -7.78 0.68 11.75
C THR A 108 -7.29 1.69 12.78
N ARG A 109 -6.04 1.56 13.24
CA ARG A 109 -5.42 2.51 14.17
C ARG A 109 -5.29 3.91 13.55
N GLU A 110 -4.79 4.01 12.33
CA GLU A 110 -4.66 5.28 11.60
C GLU A 110 -6.03 5.96 11.41
N ALA A 111 -7.06 5.19 11.05
CA ALA A 111 -8.43 5.69 10.92
C ALA A 111 -8.99 6.18 12.27
N ALA A 112 -8.79 5.41 13.35
CA ALA A 112 -9.20 5.79 14.70
C ALA A 112 -8.48 7.06 15.17
N MET A 113 -7.16 7.16 14.99
CA MET A 113 -6.38 8.35 15.32
C MET A 113 -6.86 9.57 14.51
N LYS A 114 -7.14 9.38 13.22
CA LYS A 114 -7.66 10.45 12.35
C LYS A 114 -9.04 10.95 12.83
N SER A 115 -9.91 10.06 13.28
CA SER A 115 -11.23 10.43 13.80
C SER A 115 -11.15 11.24 15.12
N GLN A 116 -10.10 11.01 15.92
CA GLN A 116 -9.87 11.71 17.20
C GLN A 116 -8.97 12.94 17.04
N ARG A 117 -8.56 13.29 15.82
CA ARG A 117 -7.55 14.32 15.56
C ARG A 117 -7.88 15.67 16.16
N THR A 118 -9.13 16.15 16.03
CA THR A 118 -9.54 17.45 16.58
C THR A 118 -9.40 17.48 18.10
N ARG A 119 -9.79 16.39 18.77
CA ARG A 119 -9.64 16.28 20.25
C ARG A 119 -8.17 16.18 20.65
N ALA A 120 -7.36 15.51 19.85
CA ALA A 120 -5.93 15.41 20.06
C ALA A 120 -5.22 16.75 19.83
N GLU A 121 -5.65 17.55 18.84
CA GLU A 121 -5.16 18.90 18.61
C GLU A 121 -5.46 19.82 19.81
N ASP A 122 -6.67 19.79 20.34
CA ASP A 122 -7.04 20.55 21.55
C ASP A 122 -6.20 20.12 22.77
N ALA A 123 -6.01 18.82 22.98
CA ALA A 123 -5.19 18.30 24.08
C ALA A 123 -3.69 18.64 23.91
N ALA A 124 -3.17 18.63 22.70
CA ALA A 124 -1.81 19.05 22.40
C ALA A 124 -1.60 20.54 22.62
N GLU A 125 -2.57 21.38 22.21
CA GLU A 125 -2.57 22.82 22.54
C GLU A 125 -2.53 23.05 24.05
N ASP A 126 -3.35 22.33 24.82
CA ASP A 126 -3.37 22.46 26.30
C ASP A 126 -2.01 22.09 26.91
N ARG A 127 -1.35 21.04 26.45
CA ARG A 127 0.00 20.66 26.91
C ARG A 127 1.05 21.72 26.59
N ILE A 128 0.99 22.33 25.41
CA ILE A 128 1.90 23.44 25.04
C ILE A 128 1.62 24.64 25.94
N LEU A 129 0.34 24.96 26.21
CA LEU A 129 -0.04 26.06 27.08
C LEU A 129 0.39 25.82 28.52
N ASP A 130 0.39 24.59 29.02
CA ASP A 130 0.88 24.23 30.35
C ASP A 130 2.37 24.52 30.53
N VAL A 131 3.15 24.41 29.44
CA VAL A 131 4.57 24.78 29.44
C VAL A 131 4.78 26.28 29.33
N LEU A 132 3.96 26.97 28.49
CA LEU A 132 4.08 28.41 28.28
C LEU A 132 3.54 29.25 29.43
N VAL A 133 2.48 28.77 30.09
CA VAL A 133 1.79 29.40 31.22
C VAL A 133 1.54 28.30 32.27
N PRO A 134 2.56 27.94 33.08
CA PRO A 134 2.40 26.93 34.11
C PRO A 134 1.26 27.32 35.07
N PRO A 135 0.41 26.36 35.49
CA PRO A 135 -0.62 26.63 36.47
C PRO A 135 0.03 27.09 37.77
N ALA A 136 -0.55 28.12 38.37
CA ALA A 136 -0.04 28.63 39.64
C ALA A 136 0.02 27.50 40.67
N ARG A 137 1.20 27.23 41.23
CA ARG A 137 1.37 26.26 42.32
C ARG A 137 0.58 26.78 43.50
N SER A 138 -0.51 26.13 43.88
CA SER A 138 -1.19 26.36 45.16
C SER A 138 -0.26 25.83 46.27
N GLU A 139 0.56 26.72 46.82
CA GLU A 139 1.21 26.46 48.11
C GLU A 139 0.14 26.37 49.16
N LEU A 140 0.08 25.19 49.79
CA LEU A 140 -0.50 24.87 51.11
C LEU A 140 -1.64 25.77 51.64
N GLY A 141 -2.86 25.25 51.58
CA GLY A 141 -3.86 25.38 52.65
C GLY A 141 -4.41 26.78 52.88
N PHE A 142 -5.48 27.11 52.25
CA PHE A 142 -6.67 27.77 52.76
C PHE A 142 -7.59 28.12 51.58
N SER A 143 -8.76 27.54 51.64
CA SER A 143 -9.86 27.75 50.70
C SER A 143 -10.28 29.22 50.71
N GLN A 144 -10.11 29.94 49.62
CA GLN A 144 -10.98 31.05 49.27
C GLN A 144 -11.25 31.05 47.78
N ASN A 145 -12.52 31.05 47.43
CA ASN A 145 -13.11 31.18 46.11
C ASN A 145 -12.66 32.51 45.47
N THR A 146 -11.50 32.51 44.84
CA THR A 146 -11.10 33.55 43.90
C THR A 146 -11.03 32.92 42.54
N PRO A 147 -11.75 33.46 41.53
CA PRO A 147 -11.60 32.99 40.15
C PRO A 147 -10.14 33.20 39.74
N ALA A 148 -9.51 32.13 39.32
CA ALA A 148 -8.10 32.11 38.91
C ALA A 148 -7.83 33.21 37.86
N PRO A 149 -6.84 34.11 38.09
CA PRO A 149 -6.49 35.17 37.12
C PRO A 149 -5.86 34.63 35.82
N ASP A 150 -5.85 33.36 35.64
CA ASP A 150 -5.05 32.65 34.63
C ASP A 150 -5.75 32.42 33.30
N ASN A 151 -7.08 32.63 33.23
CA ASN A 151 -7.83 32.36 32.02
C ASN A 151 -7.49 33.34 30.87
N THR A 152 -7.16 34.59 31.18
CA THR A 152 -6.91 35.62 30.18
C THR A 152 -5.55 35.42 29.49
N ALA A 153 -4.48 35.15 30.26
CA ALA A 153 -3.15 34.91 29.72
C ALA A 153 -3.11 33.63 28.88
N ARG A 154 -3.75 32.56 29.38
CA ARG A 154 -3.87 31.29 28.67
C ARG A 154 -4.68 31.43 27.37
N GLN A 155 -5.76 32.20 27.37
CA GLN A 155 -6.56 32.48 26.18
C GLN A 155 -5.79 33.33 25.14
N VAL A 156 -5.04 34.34 25.58
CA VAL A 156 -4.19 35.14 24.70
C VAL A 156 -3.09 34.28 24.05
N MET A 157 -2.44 33.40 24.84
CA MET A 157 -1.41 32.50 24.31
C MET A 157 -2.00 31.46 23.38
N ARG A 158 -3.20 30.90 23.65
CA ARG A 158 -3.92 30.00 22.76
C ARG A 158 -4.21 30.66 21.41
N LYS A 159 -4.69 31.92 21.44
CA LYS A 159 -4.93 32.69 20.23
C LYS A 159 -3.65 32.86 19.40
N ARG A 160 -2.54 33.28 20.03
CA ARG A 160 -1.24 33.43 19.37
C ARG A 160 -0.69 32.12 18.81
N LEU A 161 -0.94 31.00 19.51
CA LEU A 161 -0.55 29.67 19.05
C LEU A 161 -1.31 29.29 17.77
N ARG A 162 -2.63 29.49 17.74
CA ARG A 162 -3.50 29.24 16.57
C ARG A 162 -3.20 30.17 15.39
N GLU A 163 -2.77 31.40 15.64
CA GLU A 163 -2.32 32.35 14.63
C GLU A 163 -0.91 32.06 14.11
N GLY A 164 -0.21 31.04 14.65
CA GLY A 164 1.12 30.64 14.22
C GLY A 164 2.25 31.55 14.68
N LEU A 165 1.96 32.59 15.48
CA LEU A 165 2.93 33.60 15.93
C LEU A 165 4.01 33.05 16.88
N LEU A 166 3.83 31.84 17.39
CA LEU A 166 4.73 31.18 18.33
C LEU A 166 5.44 29.95 17.69
N ALA A 167 5.29 29.73 16.39
CA ALA A 167 5.75 28.54 15.70
C ALA A 167 7.26 28.26 15.85
N ASP A 168 8.09 29.29 15.83
CA ASP A 168 9.55 29.22 15.93
C ASP A 168 10.11 29.29 17.36
N LYS A 169 9.23 29.51 18.36
CA LYS A 169 9.67 29.53 19.76
C LYS A 169 10.01 28.12 20.23
N GLU A 170 11.17 27.98 20.87
CA GLU A 170 11.60 26.71 21.47
C GLU A 170 10.93 26.51 22.85
N ILE A 171 10.49 25.28 23.09
CA ILE A 171 9.95 24.83 24.37
C ILE A 171 10.61 23.50 24.77
N GLU A 172 10.71 23.26 26.06
CA GLU A 172 11.12 21.97 26.61
C GLU A 172 9.88 21.15 26.94
N LEU A 173 9.78 19.96 26.34
CA LEU A 173 8.65 19.07 26.51
C LEU A 173 9.12 17.67 26.88
N ASP A 174 8.39 17.07 27.81
CA ASP A 174 8.49 15.65 28.12
C ASP A 174 7.67 14.86 27.11
N LEU A 175 8.33 14.27 26.12
CA LEU A 175 7.73 13.39 25.16
C LEU A 175 7.91 11.94 25.61
N ALA A 176 6.86 11.13 25.45
CA ALA A 176 7.00 9.69 25.56
C ALA A 176 8.00 9.22 24.50
N GLU A 177 9.01 8.49 24.92
CA GLU A 177 9.93 7.88 23.95
C GLU A 177 9.08 6.95 23.05
N ALA A 178 9.06 7.26 21.74
CA ALA A 178 8.41 6.37 20.79
C ALA A 178 8.94 4.97 21.11
N ARG A 179 8.04 4.04 21.40
CA ARG A 179 8.39 2.63 21.61
C ARG A 179 9.04 2.16 20.31
N GLY A 180 10.33 2.43 20.16
CA GLY A 180 11.16 1.73 19.20
C GLY A 180 10.96 0.26 19.54
N ALA A 181 10.32 -0.48 18.66
CA ALA A 181 10.31 -1.91 18.75
C ALA A 181 11.79 -2.32 18.84
N MET A 182 12.27 -2.68 20.04
CA MET A 182 13.46 -3.52 20.12
C MET A 182 13.04 -4.78 19.38
N GLU A 183 13.37 -4.84 18.09
CA GLU A 183 13.40 -6.09 17.36
C GLU A 183 14.49 -6.93 18.03
N ILE A 184 14.09 -7.70 19.02
CA ILE A 184 14.92 -8.80 19.51
C ILE A 184 14.92 -9.77 18.33
N MET A 185 15.99 -9.77 17.56
CA MET A 185 16.23 -10.81 16.55
C MET A 185 16.31 -12.14 17.27
N THR A 186 15.17 -12.81 17.37
CA THR A 186 15.08 -14.16 17.88
C THR A 186 15.23 -15.14 16.73
N PRO A 187 15.99 -16.24 16.92
CA PRO A 187 16.05 -17.32 15.95
C PRO A 187 14.63 -17.88 15.68
N PRO A 188 14.33 -18.39 14.49
CA PRO A 188 13.06 -19.01 14.18
C PRO A 188 12.71 -20.10 15.19
N GLY A 189 11.50 -20.05 15.79
CA GLY A 189 11.00 -20.99 16.78
C GLY A 189 11.02 -20.54 18.24
N MET A 190 11.51 -19.33 18.56
CA MET A 190 11.50 -18.77 19.92
C MET A 190 10.62 -17.51 20.06
N GLU A 191 9.68 -17.31 19.15
CA GLU A 191 8.82 -16.12 19.08
C GLU A 191 7.93 -15.97 20.32
N GLU A 192 7.37 -17.06 20.85
CA GLU A 192 6.55 -17.05 22.06
C GLU A 192 7.33 -16.63 23.33
N MET A 193 8.61 -17.01 23.42
CA MET A 193 9.46 -16.64 24.55
C MET A 193 9.88 -15.17 24.46
N ALA A 194 10.06 -14.64 23.25
CA ALA A 194 10.31 -13.22 23.03
C ALA A 194 9.11 -12.36 23.38
N GLU A 195 7.89 -12.82 23.08
CA GLU A 195 6.65 -12.13 23.48
C GLU A 195 6.43 -12.15 25.00
N GLN A 196 6.68 -13.25 25.68
CA GLN A 196 6.59 -13.32 27.13
C GLN A 196 7.60 -12.39 27.81
N LEU A 197 8.85 -12.34 27.30
CA LEU A 197 9.87 -11.40 27.78
C LEU A 197 9.46 -9.94 27.49
N LYS A 198 8.92 -9.65 26.31
CA LYS A 198 8.42 -8.32 25.94
C LYS A 198 7.24 -7.91 26.81
N GLY A 199 6.34 -8.83 27.18
CA GLY A 199 5.26 -8.64 28.13
C GLY A 199 5.75 -8.31 29.55
N MET A 200 6.74 -9.07 30.04
CA MET A 200 7.38 -8.78 31.34
C MET A 200 8.11 -7.44 31.37
N PHE A 201 8.85 -7.11 30.31
CA PHE A 201 9.52 -5.80 30.21
C PHE A 201 8.53 -4.63 30.06
N SER A 202 7.37 -4.85 29.44
CA SER A 202 6.33 -3.82 29.33
C SER A 202 5.63 -3.52 30.67
N GLN A 203 5.56 -4.49 31.58
CA GLN A 203 5.02 -4.30 32.93
C GLN A 203 6.00 -3.63 33.90
N LEU A 204 7.32 -3.79 33.70
CA LEU A 204 8.35 -3.16 34.54
C LEU A 204 8.83 -1.80 34.03
N GLY A 205 8.51 -1.43 32.79
CA GLY A 205 8.97 -0.19 32.17
C GLY A 205 7.98 0.94 32.39
N GLN A 206 8.18 1.77 33.42
CA GLN A 206 7.69 3.14 33.37
C GLN A 206 8.15 3.76 32.05
N THR A 207 7.21 4.33 31.28
CA THR A 207 7.50 5.09 30.05
C THR A 207 8.54 6.15 30.38
N LYS A 208 9.80 5.93 29.98
CA LYS A 208 10.86 6.91 30.14
C LYS A 208 10.45 8.14 29.33
N LYS A 209 10.08 9.20 30.01
CA LYS A 209 9.88 10.50 29.40
C LYS A 209 11.25 11.10 29.13
N LYS A 210 11.49 11.54 27.91
CA LYS A 210 12.70 12.23 27.54
C LYS A 210 12.37 13.70 27.26
N THR A 211 12.95 14.58 28.06
CA THR A 211 12.81 16.02 27.83
C THR A 211 13.57 16.39 26.58
N ARG A 212 12.90 16.99 25.60
CA ARG A 212 13.50 17.50 24.36
C ARG A 212 13.19 18.97 24.19
N LYS A 213 14.17 19.72 23.71
CA LYS A 213 14.00 21.09 23.21
C LYS A 213 13.59 21.04 21.75
N LEU A 214 12.41 21.57 21.42
CA LEU A 214 11.83 21.56 20.08
C LEU A 214 11.14 22.90 19.82
N LYS A 215 11.06 23.28 18.53
CA LYS A 215 10.18 24.36 18.10
C LYS A 215 8.71 23.98 18.33
N ILE A 216 7.87 24.96 18.68
CA ILE A 216 6.44 24.72 18.92
C ILE A 216 5.75 24.07 17.72
N SER A 217 6.13 24.41 16.49
CA SER A 217 5.59 23.79 15.29
C SER A 217 5.87 22.29 15.18
N GLU A 218 7.05 21.83 15.60
CA GLU A 218 7.43 20.42 15.64
C GLU A 218 6.83 19.72 16.86
N ALA A 219 6.89 20.37 18.01
CA ALA A 219 6.32 19.89 19.24
C ALA A 219 4.80 19.64 19.11
N HIS A 220 4.08 20.55 18.48
CA HIS A 220 2.64 20.40 18.21
C HIS A 220 2.32 19.14 17.41
N LYS A 221 3.05 18.88 16.32
CA LYS A 221 2.85 17.68 15.49
C LYS A 221 3.05 16.39 16.31
N LEU A 222 4.15 16.32 17.07
CA LEU A 222 4.47 15.16 17.90
C LEU A 222 3.46 14.95 19.03
N LEU A 223 3.00 16.03 19.64
CA LEU A 223 2.01 15.98 20.70
C LEU A 223 0.62 15.55 20.19
N VAL A 224 0.19 16.05 19.03
CA VAL A 224 -1.06 15.62 18.38
C VAL A 224 -1.03 14.12 18.11
N GLU A 225 0.08 13.59 17.63
CA GLU A 225 0.24 12.15 17.36
C GLU A 225 0.23 11.34 18.68
N GLU A 226 0.93 11.80 19.72
CA GLU A 226 0.93 11.18 21.05
C GLU A 226 -0.47 11.19 21.70
N GLU A 227 -1.17 12.33 21.68
CA GLU A 227 -2.50 12.46 22.27
C GLU A 227 -3.55 11.67 21.45
N ALA A 228 -3.48 11.69 20.12
CA ALA A 228 -4.34 10.84 19.30
C ALA A 228 -4.14 9.35 19.64
N GLY A 229 -2.89 8.93 19.86
CA GLY A 229 -2.59 7.56 20.27
C GLY A 229 -3.16 7.19 21.66
N LYS A 230 -3.24 8.15 22.60
CA LYS A 230 -3.83 7.92 23.94
C LYS A 230 -5.35 7.85 23.92
N LEU A 231 -5.98 8.56 22.97
CA LEU A 231 -7.45 8.59 22.84
C LEU A 231 -8.03 7.35 22.18
N VAL A 232 -7.18 6.45 21.70
CA VAL A 232 -7.58 5.25 20.98
C VAL A 232 -7.46 4.02 21.87
N ASN A 233 -8.50 3.17 21.85
CA ASN A 233 -8.52 1.92 22.60
C ASN A 233 -7.89 0.80 21.77
N ASP A 234 -6.75 0.27 22.20
CA ASP A 234 -6.01 -0.77 21.48
C ASP A 234 -6.78 -2.09 21.33
N ASP A 235 -7.61 -2.47 22.31
CA ASP A 235 -8.39 -3.71 22.25
C ASP A 235 -9.57 -3.58 21.29
N GLU A 236 -10.18 -2.39 21.24
CA GLU A 236 -11.22 -2.11 20.25
C GLU A 236 -10.65 -2.10 18.83
N ILE A 237 -9.46 -1.50 18.63
CA ILE A 237 -8.75 -1.54 17.35
C ILE A 237 -8.48 -2.99 16.92
N LYS A 238 -7.94 -3.82 17.80
CA LYS A 238 -7.67 -5.24 17.48
C LYS A 238 -8.93 -5.95 17.04
N THR A 239 -10.02 -5.82 17.79
CA THR A 239 -11.31 -6.44 17.48
C THR A 239 -11.85 -5.99 16.14
N GLN A 240 -11.85 -4.69 15.87
CA GLN A 240 -12.29 -4.13 14.59
C GLN A 240 -11.38 -4.54 13.43
N ALA A 241 -10.07 -4.56 13.65
CA ALA A 241 -9.10 -4.93 12.63
C ALA A 241 -9.21 -6.42 12.26
N LEU A 242 -9.38 -7.31 13.23
CA LEU A 242 -9.61 -8.74 12.98
C LEU A 242 -10.89 -8.94 12.17
N ALA A 243 -12.00 -8.33 12.60
CA ALA A 243 -13.27 -8.38 11.87
C ALA A 243 -13.16 -7.80 10.45
N ASN A 244 -12.38 -6.73 10.26
CA ASN A 244 -12.12 -6.12 8.95
C ASN A 244 -11.25 -7.04 8.07
N ALA A 245 -10.20 -7.64 8.61
CA ALA A 245 -9.36 -8.60 7.88
C ALA A 245 -10.18 -9.82 7.41
N GLU A 246 -10.99 -10.41 8.29
CA GLU A 246 -11.83 -11.56 7.97
C GLU A 246 -12.88 -11.26 6.89
N ASN A 247 -13.59 -10.14 7.01
CA ASN A 247 -14.73 -9.84 6.15
C ASN A 247 -14.39 -9.04 4.91
N ASN A 248 -13.32 -8.24 4.96
CA ASN A 248 -12.95 -7.30 3.91
C ASN A 248 -11.54 -7.52 3.36
N GLY A 249 -10.73 -8.41 3.92
CA GLY A 249 -9.36 -8.69 3.46
C GLY A 249 -9.30 -9.10 2.00
N ILE A 250 -8.24 -8.63 1.31
CA ILE A 250 -7.93 -9.01 -0.07
C ILE A 250 -6.49 -9.48 -0.11
N VAL A 251 -6.30 -10.72 -0.56
CA VAL A 251 -4.98 -11.33 -0.79
C VAL A 251 -4.75 -11.45 -2.29
N PHE A 252 -3.69 -10.83 -2.79
CA PHE A 252 -3.26 -10.95 -4.18
C PHE A 252 -2.02 -11.86 -4.25
N ILE A 253 -2.18 -13.01 -4.90
CA ILE A 253 -1.12 -14.00 -5.11
C ILE A 253 -0.60 -13.85 -6.53
N ASP A 254 0.59 -13.30 -6.68
CA ASP A 254 1.24 -13.13 -7.98
C ASP A 254 2.07 -14.35 -8.37
N GLU A 255 2.29 -14.53 -9.66
CA GLU A 255 3.13 -15.59 -10.24
C GLU A 255 2.70 -17.02 -9.83
N ILE A 256 1.39 -17.27 -9.74
CA ILE A 256 0.86 -18.60 -9.37
C ILE A 256 1.23 -19.68 -10.42
N ASP A 257 1.45 -19.28 -11.66
CA ASP A 257 1.91 -20.15 -12.75
C ASP A 257 3.33 -20.69 -12.55
N LYS A 258 4.15 -20.03 -11.74
CA LYS A 258 5.52 -20.47 -11.44
C LYS A 258 5.59 -21.65 -10.46
N VAL A 259 4.53 -21.87 -9.69
CA VAL A 259 4.42 -23.00 -8.74
C VAL A 259 3.64 -24.18 -9.35
N THR A 260 3.28 -24.12 -10.64
CA THR A 260 2.76 -25.28 -11.37
C THR A 260 3.89 -26.25 -11.70
N THR A 261 3.61 -27.54 -11.68
CA THR A 261 4.57 -28.58 -12.07
C THR A 261 4.50 -28.86 -13.58
N ARG A 262 5.61 -28.68 -14.28
CA ARG A 262 5.86 -29.38 -15.52
C ARG A 262 6.77 -30.58 -15.26
N ASN A 263 6.39 -31.75 -15.75
CA ASN A 263 7.08 -33.03 -15.57
C ASN A 263 8.41 -33.17 -16.31
N ASP A 264 9.08 -32.09 -16.75
CA ASP A 264 10.13 -32.17 -17.77
C ASP A 264 11.57 -31.95 -17.29
N SER A 265 11.86 -31.89 -16.03
CA SER A 265 13.28 -31.87 -15.59
C SER A 265 13.46 -32.45 -14.19
N GLY A 266 14.28 -33.52 -14.11
CA GLY A 266 14.64 -34.26 -12.89
C GLY A 266 15.45 -33.46 -11.87
N GLY A 267 14.92 -32.35 -11.41
CA GLY A 267 15.37 -31.60 -10.25
C GLY A 267 14.35 -31.67 -9.11
N PRO A 268 14.63 -31.16 -7.92
CA PRO A 268 13.74 -31.33 -6.76
C PRO A 268 12.35 -30.69 -7.01
N ALA A 269 11.51 -31.45 -7.69
CA ALA A 269 10.11 -31.11 -8.01
C ALA A 269 9.22 -31.07 -6.76
N VAL A 270 9.76 -31.39 -5.59
CA VAL A 270 9.07 -31.60 -4.33
C VAL A 270 8.42 -30.34 -3.79
N SER A 271 8.96 -29.15 -4.09
CA SER A 271 8.58 -27.91 -3.45
C SER A 271 7.37 -27.20 -4.09
N ARG A 272 7.14 -27.30 -5.39
CA ARG A 272 6.15 -26.49 -6.11
C ARG A 272 4.70 -26.92 -5.91
N GLN A 273 4.43 -28.21 -5.94
CA GLN A 273 3.11 -28.76 -5.60
C GLN A 273 2.78 -28.60 -4.11
N GLY A 274 3.80 -28.68 -3.26
CA GLY A 274 3.67 -28.42 -1.82
C GLY A 274 3.10 -27.04 -1.55
N VAL A 275 3.64 -25.99 -2.18
CA VAL A 275 3.13 -24.62 -2.03
C VAL A 275 1.65 -24.51 -2.43
N GLN A 276 1.21 -25.16 -3.53
CA GLN A 276 -0.20 -25.17 -3.91
C GLN A 276 -1.09 -25.86 -2.86
N ARG A 277 -0.62 -26.98 -2.28
CA ARG A 277 -1.33 -27.71 -1.23
C ARG A 277 -1.39 -26.91 0.07
N ASP A 278 -0.34 -26.20 0.40
CA ASP A 278 -0.29 -25.33 1.60
C ASP A 278 -1.18 -24.07 1.44
N LEU A 279 -1.31 -23.54 0.23
CA LEU A 279 -2.23 -22.43 -0.08
C LEU A 279 -3.71 -22.86 -0.05
N LEU A 280 -4.00 -24.12 -0.31
CA LEU A 280 -5.36 -24.62 -0.45
C LEU A 280 -6.22 -24.40 0.81
N PRO A 281 -5.78 -24.74 2.03
CA PRO A 281 -6.56 -24.46 3.25
C PRO A 281 -6.89 -22.99 3.44
N LEU A 282 -5.96 -22.09 3.11
CA LEU A 282 -6.22 -20.65 3.21
C LEU A 282 -7.34 -20.20 2.26
N VAL A 283 -7.37 -20.74 1.05
CA VAL A 283 -8.35 -20.37 0.01
C VAL A 283 -9.68 -21.09 0.23
N GLU A 284 -9.68 -22.25 0.88
CA GLU A 284 -10.89 -23.01 1.24
C GLU A 284 -11.61 -22.47 2.45
N GLY A 285 -10.89 -21.90 3.37
CA GLY A 285 -11.34 -21.44 4.68
C GLY A 285 -10.68 -22.22 5.81
N THR A 286 -9.90 -21.53 6.60
CA THR A 286 -9.23 -22.06 7.79
C THR A 286 -9.10 -20.97 8.85
N THR A 287 -8.67 -21.37 10.04
CA THR A 287 -8.39 -20.43 11.13
C THR A 287 -6.87 -20.34 11.31
N VAL A 288 -6.33 -19.12 11.18
CA VAL A 288 -4.91 -18.82 11.36
C VAL A 288 -4.70 -18.09 12.66
N THR A 289 -3.74 -18.56 13.47
CA THR A 289 -3.34 -17.88 14.71
C THR A 289 -2.38 -16.73 14.39
N THR A 290 -2.71 -15.56 14.90
CA THR A 290 -1.89 -14.34 14.77
C THR A 290 -1.59 -13.79 16.18
N LYS A 291 -0.61 -12.88 16.28
CA LYS A 291 -0.31 -12.17 17.53
C LYS A 291 -1.46 -11.26 18.04
N HIS A 292 -2.45 -10.99 17.17
CA HIS A 292 -3.62 -10.17 17.52
C HIS A 292 -4.85 -11.00 17.85
N GLY A 293 -4.82 -12.30 17.59
CA GLY A 293 -5.93 -13.24 17.78
C GLY A 293 -6.08 -14.19 16.60
N MET A 294 -7.09 -15.06 16.66
CA MET A 294 -7.40 -15.98 15.59
C MET A 294 -8.18 -15.29 14.48
N VAL A 295 -7.92 -15.65 13.22
CA VAL A 295 -8.54 -15.10 12.01
C VAL A 295 -9.04 -16.22 11.13
N LYS A 296 -10.31 -16.14 10.71
CA LYS A 296 -10.92 -17.03 9.74
C LYS A 296 -10.74 -16.49 8.33
N THR A 297 -10.37 -17.37 7.41
CA THR A 297 -10.09 -16.97 6.01
C THR A 297 -11.27 -17.14 5.07
N ASP A 298 -12.41 -17.69 5.53
CA ASP A 298 -13.61 -18.05 4.76
C ASP A 298 -14.17 -16.91 3.90
N HIS A 299 -13.99 -15.67 4.35
CA HIS A 299 -14.55 -14.48 3.68
C HIS A 299 -13.49 -13.53 3.12
N ILE A 300 -12.22 -13.92 3.17
CA ILE A 300 -11.13 -13.20 2.51
C ILE A 300 -11.23 -13.43 1.00
N LEU A 301 -11.10 -12.37 0.20
CA LEU A 301 -11.06 -12.48 -1.25
C LEU A 301 -9.63 -12.78 -1.72
N PHE A 302 -9.45 -13.92 -2.35
CA PHE A 302 -8.20 -14.27 -3.00
C PHE A 302 -8.26 -13.94 -4.49
N ILE A 303 -7.24 -13.24 -4.98
CA ILE A 303 -7.04 -12.94 -6.39
C ILE A 303 -5.68 -13.51 -6.75
N ALA A 304 -5.64 -14.57 -7.54
CA ALA A 304 -4.40 -15.12 -8.06
C ALA A 304 -4.10 -14.54 -9.45
N SER A 305 -2.83 -14.39 -9.77
CA SER A 305 -2.39 -13.95 -11.11
C SER A 305 -1.21 -14.74 -11.61
N GLY A 306 -1.16 -14.94 -12.92
CA GLY A 306 -0.06 -15.58 -13.62
C GLY A 306 -0.01 -15.16 -15.08
N ALA A 307 1.16 -15.30 -15.68
CA ALA A 307 1.34 -15.07 -17.11
C ALA A 307 0.86 -16.25 -17.93
N PHE A 308 1.03 -17.46 -17.42
CA PHE A 308 0.66 -18.73 -18.07
C PHE A 308 1.22 -18.89 -19.47
N HIS A 309 2.44 -18.38 -19.73
CA HIS A 309 3.11 -18.55 -21.03
C HIS A 309 3.61 -19.97 -21.23
N LEU A 310 4.18 -20.57 -20.18
CA LEU A 310 4.74 -21.93 -20.21
C LEU A 310 3.83 -22.96 -19.55
N ALA A 311 2.99 -22.55 -18.62
CA ALA A 311 2.01 -23.36 -17.93
C ALA A 311 0.60 -22.99 -18.41
N LYS A 312 -0.36 -23.87 -18.15
CA LYS A 312 -1.80 -23.60 -18.36
C LYS A 312 -2.50 -23.53 -17.02
N PRO A 313 -3.64 -22.84 -16.90
CA PRO A 313 -4.46 -22.88 -15.70
C PRO A 313 -4.86 -24.31 -15.27
N SER A 314 -4.93 -25.25 -16.22
CA SER A 314 -5.16 -26.67 -15.96
C SER A 314 -3.99 -27.40 -15.32
N ASP A 315 -2.82 -26.80 -15.24
CA ASP A 315 -1.63 -27.39 -14.61
C ASP A 315 -1.58 -27.08 -13.09
N LEU A 316 -2.49 -26.23 -12.59
CA LEU A 316 -2.76 -26.10 -11.16
C LEU A 316 -3.42 -27.40 -10.65
N ILE A 317 -3.23 -27.73 -9.36
CA ILE A 317 -3.92 -28.89 -8.78
C ILE A 317 -5.44 -28.71 -8.88
N PRO A 318 -6.22 -29.78 -9.16
CA PRO A 318 -7.65 -29.69 -9.43
C PRO A 318 -8.44 -28.99 -8.33
N GLU A 319 -8.07 -29.20 -7.08
CA GLU A 319 -8.71 -28.61 -5.91
C GLU A 319 -8.57 -27.09 -5.94
N LEU A 320 -7.37 -26.58 -6.24
CA LEU A 320 -7.10 -25.15 -6.32
C LEU A 320 -7.81 -24.52 -7.52
N GLN A 321 -7.90 -25.24 -8.66
CA GLN A 321 -8.66 -24.78 -9.83
C GLN A 321 -10.14 -24.54 -9.48
N GLY A 322 -10.75 -25.42 -8.67
CA GLY A 322 -12.14 -25.30 -8.20
C GLY A 322 -12.36 -24.09 -7.28
N ARG A 323 -11.32 -23.64 -6.59
CA ARG A 323 -11.39 -22.49 -5.67
C ARG A 323 -11.21 -21.13 -6.33
N PHE A 324 -10.82 -21.11 -7.63
CA PHE A 324 -10.76 -19.92 -8.47
C PHE A 324 -11.78 -20.02 -9.63
N PRO A 325 -13.09 -19.91 -9.33
CA PRO A 325 -14.14 -20.11 -10.31
C PRO A 325 -14.24 -19.01 -11.35
N ILE A 326 -13.77 -17.80 -11.03
CA ILE A 326 -13.76 -16.67 -11.95
C ILE A 326 -12.41 -16.59 -12.62
N ARG A 327 -12.36 -16.82 -13.93
CA ARG A 327 -11.15 -16.70 -14.74
C ARG A 327 -11.29 -15.52 -15.68
N VAL A 328 -10.33 -14.62 -15.67
CA VAL A 328 -10.29 -13.45 -16.55
C VAL A 328 -8.97 -13.36 -17.28
N GLU A 329 -9.06 -13.20 -18.59
CA GLU A 329 -7.89 -12.96 -19.43
C GLU A 329 -7.69 -11.46 -19.60
N LEU A 330 -6.46 -11.02 -19.39
CA LEU A 330 -6.00 -9.67 -19.67
C LEU A 330 -5.25 -9.70 -21.02
N THR A 331 -5.64 -8.80 -21.90
CA THR A 331 -5.07 -8.69 -23.22
C THR A 331 -3.71 -7.99 -23.19
N PRO A 332 -2.78 -8.33 -24.08
CA PRO A 332 -1.59 -7.53 -24.34
C PRO A 332 -1.98 -6.08 -24.65
N LEU A 333 -1.11 -5.14 -24.27
CA LEU A 333 -1.34 -3.73 -24.53
C LEU A 333 -1.00 -3.39 -25.98
N SER A 334 -1.87 -2.64 -26.65
CA SER A 334 -1.66 -2.07 -27.98
C SER A 334 -0.89 -0.74 -27.89
N VAL A 335 -0.47 -0.20 -29.05
CA VAL A 335 0.14 1.14 -29.12
C VAL A 335 -0.80 2.21 -28.60
N ASP A 336 -2.11 2.10 -28.88
CA ASP A 336 -3.11 3.04 -28.39
C ASP A 336 -3.27 2.96 -26.87
N ASP A 337 -3.15 1.76 -26.29
CA ASP A 337 -3.14 1.58 -24.84
C ASP A 337 -1.90 2.21 -24.21
N PHE A 338 -0.71 2.05 -24.83
CA PHE A 338 0.52 2.70 -24.34
C PHE A 338 0.40 4.23 -24.37
N GLU A 339 -0.14 4.78 -25.47
CA GLU A 339 -0.40 6.22 -25.58
C GLU A 339 -1.37 6.69 -24.48
N ALA A 340 -2.47 5.97 -24.29
CA ALA A 340 -3.44 6.28 -23.25
C ALA A 340 -2.84 6.20 -21.83
N ILE A 341 -1.96 5.24 -21.55
CA ILE A 341 -1.25 5.14 -20.27
C ILE A 341 -0.35 6.36 -20.03
N LEU A 342 0.31 6.87 -21.06
CA LEU A 342 1.17 8.05 -20.97
C LEU A 342 0.39 9.34 -20.63
N VAL A 343 -0.87 9.46 -21.08
CA VAL A 343 -1.63 10.71 -21.02
C VAL A 343 -2.86 10.65 -20.14
N ALA A 344 -3.70 9.62 -20.33
CA ALA A 344 -5.07 9.60 -19.83
C ALA A 344 -5.18 9.24 -18.35
N THR A 345 -4.24 8.49 -17.79
CA THR A 345 -4.31 8.08 -16.39
C THR A 345 -4.13 9.27 -15.44
N HIS A 346 -4.78 9.20 -14.26
CA HIS A 346 -4.76 10.29 -13.27
C HIS A 346 -3.33 10.71 -12.89
N ALA A 347 -2.42 9.76 -12.71
CA ALA A 347 -1.01 9.98 -12.43
C ALA A 347 -0.17 9.42 -13.58
N SER A 348 -0.39 9.91 -14.81
CA SER A 348 0.36 9.46 -15.97
C SER A 348 1.85 9.78 -15.84
N LEU A 349 2.71 8.99 -16.49
CA LEU A 349 4.16 9.19 -16.44
C LEU A 349 4.54 10.60 -16.88
N ILE A 350 3.94 11.14 -17.94
CA ILE A 350 4.21 12.51 -18.42
C ILE A 350 3.92 13.52 -17.31
N LYS A 351 2.78 13.43 -16.62
CA LYS A 351 2.44 14.34 -15.52
C LYS A 351 3.42 14.22 -14.35
N GLN A 352 3.93 13.01 -14.07
CA GLN A 352 4.92 12.80 -13.03
C GLN A 352 6.23 13.52 -13.36
N TYR A 353 6.76 13.36 -14.58
CA TYR A 353 7.98 14.05 -15.00
C TYR A 353 7.80 15.57 -15.13
N GLN A 354 6.65 16.03 -15.61
CA GLN A 354 6.31 17.45 -15.60
C GLN A 354 6.37 18.02 -14.18
N ALA A 355 5.78 17.35 -13.20
CA ALA A 355 5.81 17.79 -11.81
C ALA A 355 7.24 17.76 -11.22
N LEU A 356 8.04 16.73 -11.53
CA LEU A 356 9.42 16.62 -11.07
C LEU A 356 10.29 17.76 -11.63
N LEU A 357 10.26 17.99 -12.93
CA LEU A 357 11.05 19.05 -13.59
C LEU A 357 10.57 20.45 -13.21
N ALA A 358 9.30 20.63 -12.92
CA ALA A 358 8.75 21.90 -12.44
C ALA A 358 9.33 22.31 -11.07
N THR A 359 9.80 21.37 -10.24
CA THR A 359 10.48 21.70 -8.97
C THR A 359 11.79 22.47 -9.19
N GLU A 360 12.43 22.26 -10.35
CA GLU A 360 13.65 22.93 -10.78
C GLU A 360 13.36 24.16 -11.68
N GLY A 361 12.06 24.49 -11.87
CA GLY A 361 11.63 25.58 -12.74
C GLY A 361 11.67 25.26 -14.24
N VAL A 362 11.79 23.99 -14.63
CA VAL A 362 11.78 23.54 -16.03
C VAL A 362 10.38 23.11 -16.44
N THR A 363 9.88 23.64 -17.56
CA THR A 363 8.59 23.23 -18.15
C THR A 363 8.84 22.15 -19.20
N LEU A 364 8.28 20.95 -19.00
CA LEU A 364 8.34 19.85 -19.96
C LEU A 364 7.07 19.82 -20.83
N GLU A 365 7.23 19.88 -22.12
CA GLU A 365 6.17 19.72 -23.12
C GLU A 365 6.50 18.57 -24.06
N ILE A 366 5.62 17.57 -24.18
CA ILE A 366 5.76 16.49 -25.15
C ILE A 366 4.61 16.62 -26.14
N THR A 367 4.94 16.73 -27.41
CA THR A 367 3.92 16.89 -28.47
C THR A 367 3.12 15.60 -28.64
N PRO A 368 1.88 15.65 -29.17
CA PRO A 368 1.09 14.45 -29.45
C PRO A 368 1.84 13.43 -30.33
N GLU A 369 2.58 13.91 -31.32
CA GLU A 369 3.41 13.08 -32.21
C GLU A 369 4.57 12.44 -31.42
N GLY A 370 5.19 13.17 -30.50
CA GLY A 370 6.21 12.66 -29.59
C GLY A 370 5.66 11.56 -28.69
N ILE A 371 4.47 11.75 -28.11
CA ILE A 371 3.79 10.77 -27.26
C ILE A 371 3.48 9.50 -28.06
N ARG A 372 2.92 9.65 -29.26
CA ARG A 372 2.63 8.52 -30.14
C ARG A 372 3.90 7.75 -30.51
N ARG A 373 4.99 8.48 -30.79
CA ARG A 373 6.28 7.87 -31.12
C ARG A 373 6.90 7.11 -29.96
N LEU A 374 6.79 7.64 -28.73
CA LEU A 374 7.19 6.95 -27.51
C LEU A 374 6.41 5.65 -27.28
N ALA A 375 5.10 5.70 -27.46
CA ALA A 375 4.22 4.54 -27.37
C ALA A 375 4.61 3.45 -28.39
N GLN A 376 4.88 3.85 -29.64
CA GLN A 376 5.32 2.95 -30.69
C GLN A 376 6.67 2.30 -30.36
N ILE A 377 7.66 3.07 -29.90
CA ILE A 377 8.98 2.53 -29.53
C ILE A 377 8.85 1.54 -28.38
N ALA A 378 8.09 1.87 -27.34
CA ALA A 378 7.89 0.98 -26.20
C ALA A 378 7.20 -0.33 -26.62
N PHE A 379 6.23 -0.25 -27.53
CA PHE A 379 5.55 -1.41 -28.10
C PHE A 379 6.54 -2.27 -28.93
N ASP A 380 7.27 -1.65 -29.86
CA ASP A 380 8.21 -2.34 -30.75
C ASP A 380 9.32 -3.05 -29.96
N VAL A 381 9.83 -2.43 -28.90
CA VAL A 381 10.84 -3.06 -28.04
C VAL A 381 10.25 -4.25 -27.29
N ASN A 382 9.01 -4.16 -26.77
CA ASN A 382 8.33 -5.29 -26.15
C ASN A 382 8.08 -6.46 -27.10
N GLU A 383 7.81 -6.19 -28.38
CA GLU A 383 7.61 -7.25 -29.38
C GLU A 383 8.94 -7.94 -29.79
N ARG A 384 10.06 -7.22 -29.72
CA ARG A 384 11.38 -7.76 -30.14
C ARG A 384 12.18 -8.36 -28.99
N THR A 385 11.90 -7.95 -27.76
CA THR A 385 12.62 -8.39 -26.57
C THR A 385 11.67 -9.07 -25.59
N GLU A 386 12.01 -9.11 -24.30
CA GLU A 386 11.10 -9.58 -23.27
C GLU A 386 9.95 -8.57 -23.08
N ASN A 387 8.73 -9.07 -23.23
CA ASN A 387 7.54 -8.23 -23.05
C ASN A 387 7.26 -7.98 -21.57
N ILE A 388 7.62 -6.79 -21.09
CA ILE A 388 7.36 -6.31 -19.72
C ILE A 388 6.14 -5.39 -19.61
N GLY A 389 5.37 -5.27 -20.69
CA GLY A 389 4.16 -4.46 -20.76
C GLY A 389 4.41 -2.99 -20.50
N ALA A 390 3.50 -2.34 -19.79
CA ALA A 390 3.57 -0.90 -19.49
C ALA A 390 4.83 -0.46 -18.70
N ARG A 391 5.54 -1.39 -18.05
CA ARG A 391 6.81 -1.06 -17.38
C ARG A 391 7.85 -0.53 -18.37
N ARG A 392 7.77 -0.94 -19.64
CA ARG A 392 8.64 -0.44 -20.72
C ARG A 392 8.53 1.07 -20.90
N LEU A 393 7.35 1.64 -20.69
CA LEU A 393 7.18 3.10 -20.76
C LEU A 393 8.05 3.87 -19.76
N ALA A 394 8.21 3.34 -18.56
CA ALA A 394 9.06 3.98 -17.55
C ALA A 394 10.54 3.97 -18.01
N THR A 395 11.06 2.83 -18.50
CA THR A 395 12.45 2.76 -18.97
C THR A 395 12.70 3.65 -20.17
N VAL A 396 11.76 3.70 -21.11
CA VAL A 396 11.84 4.55 -22.31
C VAL A 396 11.81 6.05 -21.91
N MET A 397 10.94 6.44 -20.97
CA MET A 397 10.86 7.81 -20.47
C MET A 397 12.13 8.24 -19.72
N GLU A 398 12.64 7.39 -18.82
CA GLU A 398 13.90 7.66 -18.12
C GLU A 398 15.02 7.92 -19.11
N ARG A 399 15.15 7.07 -20.13
CA ARG A 399 16.20 7.22 -21.13
C ARG A 399 16.05 8.46 -22.00
N LEU A 400 14.79 8.80 -22.35
CA LEU A 400 14.50 10.01 -23.11
C LEU A 400 14.90 11.27 -22.34
N LEU A 401 14.57 11.32 -21.05
CA LEU A 401 14.70 12.51 -20.21
C LEU A 401 16.02 12.56 -19.41
N ASP A 402 16.93 11.60 -19.58
CA ASP A 402 18.19 11.49 -18.84
C ASP A 402 18.98 12.80 -18.85
N ASP A 403 19.32 13.33 -20.05
CA ASP A 403 20.07 14.59 -20.17
C ASP A 403 19.29 15.81 -19.64
N VAL A 404 17.96 15.81 -19.87
CA VAL A 404 17.10 16.90 -19.41
C VAL A 404 17.04 16.93 -17.89
N SER A 405 16.92 15.78 -17.25
CA SER A 405 16.86 15.63 -15.81
C SER A 405 18.22 15.97 -15.16
N PHE A 406 19.33 15.57 -15.79
CA PHE A 406 20.67 15.91 -15.30
C PHE A 406 20.96 17.40 -15.34
N ASP A 407 20.55 18.08 -16.44
CA ASP A 407 20.78 19.49 -16.64
C ASP A 407 19.71 20.41 -16.05
N ALA A 408 18.62 19.86 -15.49
CA ALA A 408 17.47 20.62 -15.01
C ALA A 408 17.83 21.80 -14.08
N PRO A 409 18.76 21.65 -13.10
CA PRO A 409 19.14 22.76 -12.23
C PRO A 409 19.72 23.97 -12.99
N ASN A 410 20.33 23.73 -14.15
CA ASN A 410 20.95 24.76 -14.99
C ASN A 410 19.99 25.36 -16.05
N ARG A 411 18.77 24.81 -16.17
CA ARG A 411 17.78 25.18 -17.17
C ARG A 411 16.52 25.84 -16.58
N SER A 412 16.61 26.35 -15.38
CA SER A 412 15.49 27.00 -14.71
C SER A 412 14.89 28.14 -15.59
N GLY A 413 13.56 28.17 -15.69
CA GLY A 413 12.82 29.09 -16.52
C GLY A 413 12.74 28.72 -18.02
N GLN A 414 13.31 27.56 -18.43
CA GLN A 414 13.25 27.09 -19.81
C GLN A 414 12.09 26.13 -20.03
N THR A 415 11.58 26.13 -21.26
CA THR A 415 10.64 25.11 -21.75
C THR A 415 11.40 24.11 -22.63
N VAL A 416 11.31 22.82 -22.28
CA VAL A 416 11.85 21.73 -23.06
C VAL A 416 10.71 21.09 -23.84
N SER A 417 10.72 21.23 -25.16
CA SER A 417 9.73 20.63 -26.06
C SER A 417 10.31 19.38 -26.72
N ILE A 418 9.57 18.28 -26.63
CA ILE A 418 9.96 16.96 -27.18
C ILE A 418 8.93 16.56 -28.24
N ASP A 419 9.36 16.52 -29.48
CA ASP A 419 8.59 16.05 -30.64
C ASP A 419 9.03 14.64 -31.06
N ALA A 420 8.43 14.09 -32.10
CA ALA A 420 8.77 12.77 -32.63
C ALA A 420 10.23 12.69 -33.11
N ALA A 421 10.78 13.79 -33.66
CA ALA A 421 12.16 13.81 -34.14
C ALA A 421 13.15 13.76 -32.97
N ALA A 422 12.89 14.47 -31.88
CA ALA A 422 13.67 14.42 -30.65
C ALA A 422 13.64 13.00 -30.01
N VAL A 423 12.47 12.35 -30.01
CA VAL A 423 12.32 10.97 -29.56
C VAL A 423 13.16 10.02 -30.42
N ASP A 424 13.08 10.13 -31.75
CA ASP A 424 13.86 9.29 -32.67
C ASP A 424 15.37 9.54 -32.56
N ALA A 425 15.80 10.79 -32.39
CA ALA A 425 17.21 11.13 -32.22
C ALA A 425 17.80 10.47 -30.94
N LYS A 426 17.03 10.41 -29.84
CA LYS A 426 17.51 9.88 -28.58
C LYS A 426 17.34 8.36 -28.44
N LEU A 427 16.27 7.81 -28.98
CA LEU A 427 15.86 6.42 -28.75
C LEU A 427 15.89 5.56 -30.02
N GLY A 428 15.97 6.14 -31.22
CA GLY A 428 15.82 5.41 -32.48
C GLY A 428 16.90 4.35 -32.70
N GLU A 429 18.14 4.63 -32.36
CA GLU A 429 19.23 3.63 -32.45
C GLU A 429 19.08 2.54 -31.43
N LEU A 430 18.73 2.90 -30.17
CA LEU A 430 18.52 1.95 -29.07
C LEU A 430 17.37 0.99 -29.39
N ALA A 431 16.28 1.51 -29.98
CA ALA A 431 15.12 0.70 -30.34
C ALA A 431 15.39 -0.25 -31.53
N ARG A 432 16.34 0.08 -32.39
CA ARG A 432 16.70 -0.75 -33.56
C ARG A 432 17.71 -1.85 -33.23
N ASN A 433 18.58 -1.62 -32.26
CA ASN A 433 19.61 -2.57 -31.85
C ASN A 433 19.09 -3.48 -30.75
N GLU A 434 18.92 -4.77 -31.07
CA GLU A 434 18.34 -5.74 -30.13
C GLU A 434 19.20 -5.97 -28.88
N ASP A 435 20.50 -5.95 -29.01
CA ASP A 435 21.43 -6.11 -27.89
C ASP A 435 21.38 -4.87 -26.97
N LEU A 436 21.39 -3.67 -27.54
CA LEU A 436 21.26 -2.44 -26.77
C LEU A 436 19.89 -2.33 -26.09
N SER A 437 18.82 -2.77 -26.77
CA SER A 437 17.46 -2.79 -26.19
C SER A 437 17.36 -3.69 -24.96
N ARG A 438 18.02 -4.83 -24.95
CA ARG A 438 18.03 -5.76 -23.82
C ARG A 438 18.73 -5.23 -22.59
N TYR A 439 19.77 -4.40 -22.76
CA TYR A 439 20.60 -3.91 -21.66
C TYR A 439 20.23 -2.49 -21.19
N ILE A 440 19.60 -1.68 -22.03
CA ILE A 440 19.42 -0.25 -21.79
C ILE A 440 17.93 0.13 -21.67
N LEU A 441 17.05 -0.56 -22.39
CA LEU A 441 15.60 -0.37 -22.38
C LEU A 441 14.89 -1.57 -21.77
#